data_31153dc4f7ef1cc715a9f8cab54bcd14
#
_entry.id   31153dc4f7ef1cc715a9f8cab54bcd14
#
_cell.length_a   1.000
_cell.length_b   1.000
_cell.length_c   1.000
_cell.angle_alpha   90.00
_cell.angle_beta   90.00
_cell.angle_gamma   90.00
#
_symmetry.space_group_name_H-M   'P 1'
#
loop_
_entity.id
_entity.type
_entity.pdbx_description
1 polymer ?
#
loop_
_entity_poly.entity_id
_entity_poly.type
_entity_poly.pdbx_seq_one_letter_code
_entity_poly.pdbx_strand_id
1 'polypeptide(L)'
;MVSRCSGCSEVDKAETIAIERAKALFGADHANVQAHSGASANQAVYGAFMAPGDTILAMALPMGGHLTHGTKVSFSGKWFNAVHYGVDKQSEDIDYDQV
;
A
#
# COMPACT_ATOMS: atom_id res chain seq x y z
N MET A 1 1.09 -13.37 14.00
CA MET A 1 1.88 -13.86 15.12
C MET A 1 2.91 -12.78 15.48
N VAL A 2 2.64 -12.01 16.53
CA VAL A 2 3.57 -10.96 16.98
C VAL A 2 4.72 -11.67 17.69
N SER A 3 5.95 -11.54 17.19
CA SER A 3 7.13 -12.03 17.89
C SER A 3 7.37 -11.12 19.11
N ARG A 4 6.89 -11.56 20.27
CA ARG A 4 7.19 -10.88 21.53
C ARG A 4 8.68 -11.07 21.83
N CYS A 5 9.46 -10.02 21.66
CA CYS A 5 10.79 -9.93 22.25
C CYS A 5 10.64 -9.93 23.78
N SER A 6 11.15 -10.94 24.45
CA SER A 6 11.21 -10.93 25.92
C SER A 6 12.09 -9.75 26.37
N GLY A 7 11.50 -8.80 27.09
CA GLY A 7 12.18 -7.58 27.57
C GLY A 7 11.86 -6.30 26.82
N CYS A 8 10.96 -6.31 25.83
CA CYS A 8 10.61 -5.15 25.00
C CYS A 8 9.25 -4.53 25.38
N SER A 9 8.87 -4.55 26.65
CA SER A 9 7.54 -4.05 27.09
C SER A 9 7.26 -2.59 26.71
N GLU A 10 8.27 -1.75 26.67
CA GLU A 10 8.13 -0.35 26.26
C GLU A 10 7.94 -0.20 24.74
N VAL A 11 8.56 -1.08 23.95
CA VAL A 11 8.37 -1.15 22.50
C VAL A 11 6.96 -1.65 22.18
N ASP A 12 6.47 -2.65 22.90
CA ASP A 12 5.09 -3.15 22.76
C ASP A 12 4.05 -2.07 23.08
N LYS A 13 4.31 -1.21 24.08
CA LYS A 13 3.46 -0.05 24.37
C LYS A 13 3.45 0.95 23.21
N ALA A 14 4.62 1.26 22.67
CA ALA A 14 4.73 2.18 21.52
C ALA A 14 3.97 1.64 20.30
N GLU A 15 4.10 0.35 19.99
CA GLU A 15 3.35 -0.30 18.92
C GLU A 15 1.84 -0.25 19.17
N THR A 16 1.38 -0.56 20.36
CA THR A 16 -0.02 -0.51 20.74
C THR A 16 -0.60 0.90 20.57
N ILE A 17 0.11 1.92 21.05
CA ILE A 17 -0.31 3.32 20.89
C ILE A 17 -0.40 3.70 19.40
N ALA A 18 0.57 3.28 18.58
CA ALA A 18 0.55 3.56 17.15
C ALA A 18 -0.65 2.91 16.45
N ILE A 19 -0.95 1.65 16.77
CA ILE A 19 -2.13 0.93 16.26
C ILE A 19 -3.43 1.65 16.63
N GLU A 20 -3.62 1.99 17.91
CA GLU A 20 -4.83 2.63 18.37
C GLU A 20 -5.02 4.04 17.76
N ARG A 21 -3.95 4.79 17.61
CA ARG A 21 -4.00 6.10 16.94
C ARG A 21 -4.30 5.98 15.45
N ALA A 22 -3.72 5.01 14.75
CA ALA A 22 -4.02 4.77 13.35
C ALA A 22 -5.49 4.36 13.17
N LYS A 23 -6.00 3.46 13.99
CA LYS A 23 -7.42 3.05 13.98
C LYS A 23 -8.35 4.26 14.19
N ALA A 24 -8.05 5.09 15.18
CA ALA A 24 -8.85 6.28 15.47
C ALA A 24 -8.82 7.31 14.34
N LEU A 25 -7.63 7.55 13.75
CA LEU A 25 -7.44 8.53 12.68
C LEU A 25 -8.19 8.14 11.40
N PHE A 26 -8.15 6.88 11.03
CA PHE A 26 -8.73 6.39 9.78
C PHE A 26 -10.11 5.75 9.95
N GLY A 27 -10.65 5.69 11.18
CA GLY A 27 -11.91 5.00 11.45
C GLY A 27 -11.87 3.50 11.12
N ALA A 28 -10.71 2.87 11.28
CA ALA A 28 -10.48 1.49 10.89
C ALA A 28 -10.66 0.52 12.07
N ASP A 29 -11.19 -0.66 11.80
CA ASP A 29 -11.32 -1.72 12.80
C ASP A 29 -9.96 -2.35 13.15
N HIS A 30 -9.06 -2.38 12.17
CA HIS A 30 -7.73 -2.96 12.30
C HIS A 30 -6.66 -2.04 11.72
N ALA A 31 -5.44 -2.09 12.29
CA ALA A 31 -4.26 -1.43 11.75
C ALA A 31 -3.01 -2.28 12.02
N ASN A 32 -2.08 -2.28 11.07
CA ASN A 32 -0.75 -2.87 11.22
C ASN A 32 0.28 -1.77 11.00
N VAL A 33 1.17 -1.57 11.95
CA VAL A 33 2.19 -0.52 11.93
C VAL A 33 3.62 -1.08 11.83
N GLN A 34 3.77 -2.35 11.47
CA GLN A 34 5.07 -3.02 11.44
C GLN A 34 5.86 -2.78 10.14
N ALA A 35 5.20 -2.33 9.06
CA ALA A 35 5.88 -2.04 7.81
C ALA A 35 6.89 -0.90 7.99
N HIS A 36 8.12 -1.10 7.56
CA HIS A 36 9.18 -0.07 7.66
C HIS A 36 9.09 1.00 6.55
N SER A 37 8.23 0.79 5.56
CA SER A 37 8.02 1.73 4.44
C SER A 37 6.67 1.52 3.78
N GLY A 38 6.19 2.51 3.03
CA GLY A 38 5.00 2.37 2.19
C GLY A 38 5.13 1.25 1.16
N ALA A 39 6.33 1.03 0.61
CA ALA A 39 6.59 -0.07 -0.31
C ALA A 39 6.37 -1.44 0.34
N SER A 40 6.84 -1.63 1.58
CA SER A 40 6.62 -2.86 2.34
C SER A 40 5.15 -3.06 2.69
N ALA A 41 4.44 -1.99 3.05
CA ALA A 41 3.02 -2.03 3.33
C ALA A 41 2.22 -2.46 2.09
N ASN A 42 2.50 -1.85 0.93
CA ASN A 42 1.86 -2.21 -0.34
C ASN A 42 2.17 -3.66 -0.74
N GLN A 43 3.42 -4.10 -0.56
CA GLN A 43 3.79 -5.49 -0.84
C GLN A 43 3.03 -6.48 0.03
N ALA A 44 2.84 -6.18 1.31
CA ALA A 44 2.07 -7.01 2.22
C ALA A 44 0.59 -7.10 1.80
N VAL A 45 -0.01 -5.97 1.37
CA VAL A 45 -1.40 -5.95 0.86
C VAL A 45 -1.52 -6.80 -0.41
N TYR A 46 -0.64 -6.62 -1.37
CA TYR A 46 -0.67 -7.43 -2.60
C TYR A 46 -0.48 -8.91 -2.30
N GLY A 47 0.47 -9.26 -1.42
CA GLY A 47 0.69 -10.65 -1.04
C GLY A 47 -0.48 -11.30 -0.29
N ALA A 48 -1.33 -10.50 0.36
CA ALA A 48 -2.52 -11.00 1.04
C ALA A 48 -3.70 -11.26 0.09
N PHE A 49 -3.82 -10.51 -1.00
CA PHE A 49 -5.01 -10.52 -1.86
C PHE A 49 -4.76 -11.02 -3.28
N MET A 50 -3.51 -11.15 -3.72
CA MET A 50 -3.16 -11.39 -5.11
C MET A 50 -2.11 -12.49 -5.28
N ALA A 51 -2.18 -13.16 -6.41
CA ALA A 51 -1.14 -14.08 -6.87
C ALA A 51 -0.30 -13.44 -7.99
N PRO A 52 0.95 -13.89 -8.21
CA PRO A 52 1.74 -13.46 -9.37
C PRO A 52 0.99 -13.69 -10.67
N GLY A 53 0.94 -12.65 -11.52
CA GLY A 53 0.20 -12.67 -12.78
C GLY A 53 -1.20 -12.02 -12.71
N ASP A 54 -1.72 -11.76 -11.52
CA ASP A 54 -2.97 -11.02 -11.37
C ASP A 54 -2.85 -9.58 -11.88
N THR A 55 -3.98 -8.98 -12.20
CA THR A 55 -4.01 -7.62 -12.75
C THR A 55 -4.20 -6.56 -11.67
N ILE A 56 -3.38 -5.52 -11.73
CA ILE A 56 -3.51 -4.30 -10.92
C ILE A 56 -3.97 -3.16 -11.83
N LEU A 57 -5.03 -2.46 -11.43
CA LEU A 57 -5.39 -1.18 -12.01
C LEU A 57 -4.87 -0.06 -11.08
N ALA A 58 -4.04 0.81 -11.60
CA ALA A 58 -3.36 1.84 -10.79
C ALA A 58 -3.12 3.13 -11.57
N MET A 59 -3.00 4.23 -10.83
CA MET A 59 -2.62 5.52 -11.43
C MET A 59 -1.17 5.48 -11.94
N ALA A 60 -0.94 6.02 -13.13
CA ALA A 60 0.38 6.11 -13.73
C ALA A 60 1.32 6.98 -12.87
N LEU A 61 2.59 6.60 -12.78
CA LEU A 61 3.60 7.30 -11.97
C LEU A 61 3.70 8.81 -12.28
N PRO A 62 3.73 9.26 -13.56
CA PRO A 62 3.79 10.69 -13.88
C PRO A 62 2.53 11.47 -13.48
N MET A 63 1.43 10.76 -13.21
CA MET A 63 0.12 11.35 -12.89
C MET A 63 -0.21 11.29 -11.39
N GLY A 64 0.78 10.99 -10.54
CA GLY A 64 0.60 10.91 -9.09
C GLY A 64 0.58 9.49 -8.51
N GLY A 65 0.78 8.46 -9.33
CA GLY A 65 0.93 7.08 -8.88
C GLY A 65 2.21 6.88 -8.06
N HIS A 66 2.23 5.81 -7.26
CA HIS A 66 3.41 5.40 -6.52
C HIS A 66 4.24 4.38 -7.33
N LEU A 67 5.56 4.31 -7.07
CA LEU A 67 6.44 3.31 -7.71
C LEU A 67 5.93 1.88 -7.54
N THR A 68 5.35 1.55 -6.39
CA THR A 68 4.81 0.21 -6.09
C THR A 68 3.43 -0.06 -6.68
N HIS A 69 2.87 0.87 -7.46
CA HIS A 69 1.61 0.69 -8.19
C HIS A 69 1.84 0.13 -9.62
N GLY A 70 2.70 -0.86 -9.76
CA GLY A 70 2.91 -1.58 -11.01
C GLY A 70 3.96 -0.97 -11.94
N THR A 71 4.81 -0.05 -11.47
CA THR A 71 5.93 0.45 -12.27
C THR A 71 6.89 -0.69 -12.59
N LYS A 72 7.32 -0.81 -13.85
CA LYS A 72 8.11 -1.94 -14.37
C LYS A 72 9.39 -2.26 -13.58
N VAL A 73 9.97 -1.27 -12.91
CA VAL A 73 11.19 -1.45 -12.10
C VAL A 73 10.90 -1.94 -10.68
N SER A 74 9.66 -1.83 -10.21
CA SER A 74 9.24 -2.30 -8.89
C SER A 74 8.84 -3.78 -8.90
N PHE A 75 8.73 -4.39 -7.71
CA PHE A 75 8.23 -5.75 -7.57
C PHE A 75 6.84 -5.92 -8.18
N SER A 76 5.96 -4.93 -7.99
CA SER A 76 4.59 -4.99 -8.47
C SER A 76 4.49 -5.01 -10.00
N GLY A 77 5.36 -4.27 -10.69
CA GLY A 77 5.42 -4.30 -12.15
C GLY A 77 6.09 -5.55 -12.74
N LYS A 78 6.81 -6.31 -11.91
CA LYS A 78 7.44 -7.58 -12.31
C LYS A 78 6.54 -8.79 -12.05
N TRP A 79 5.75 -8.75 -10.98
CA TRP A 79 4.94 -9.86 -10.54
C TRP A 79 3.51 -9.83 -11.04
N PHE A 80 2.98 -8.63 -11.30
CA PHE A 80 1.60 -8.41 -11.67
C PHE A 80 1.46 -7.81 -13.06
N ASN A 81 0.30 -7.99 -13.67
CA ASN A 81 -0.08 -7.32 -14.90
C ASN A 81 -0.62 -5.92 -14.57
N ALA A 82 0.22 -4.90 -14.68
CA ALA A 82 -0.16 -3.54 -14.32
C ALA A 82 -0.81 -2.80 -15.49
N VAL A 83 -2.04 -2.37 -15.31
CA VAL A 83 -2.79 -1.47 -16.18
C VAL A 83 -2.83 -0.11 -15.53
N HIS A 84 -2.50 0.96 -16.26
CA HIS A 84 -2.42 2.29 -15.70
C HIS A 84 -3.44 3.22 -16.33
N TYR A 85 -4.08 4.04 -15.48
CA TYR A 85 -4.91 5.17 -15.88
C TYR A 85 -4.20 6.48 -15.54
N GLY A 86 -4.68 7.56 -16.11
CA GLY A 86 -4.12 8.91 -15.90
C GLY A 86 -5.15 9.93 -15.46
N VAL A 87 -4.78 11.18 -15.61
CA VAL A 87 -5.65 12.33 -15.43
C VAL A 87 -5.91 12.99 -16.77
N ASP A 88 -7.08 13.57 -16.94
CA ASP A 88 -7.37 14.41 -18.10
C ASP A 88 -6.51 15.67 -18.08
N LYS A 89 -5.94 16.04 -19.23
CA LYS A 89 -4.99 17.16 -19.33
C LYS A 89 -5.63 18.53 -19.18
N GLN A 90 -6.94 18.64 -19.35
CA GLN A 90 -7.65 19.93 -19.31
C GLN A 90 -8.29 20.17 -17.95
N SER A 91 -8.94 19.13 -17.39
CA SER A 91 -9.61 19.23 -16.09
C SER A 91 -8.69 18.96 -14.92
N GLU A 92 -7.56 18.27 -15.15
CA GLU A 92 -6.65 17.75 -14.11
C GLU A 92 -7.33 16.76 -13.16
N ASP A 93 -8.51 16.26 -13.51
CA ASP A 93 -9.26 15.25 -12.78
C ASP A 93 -8.95 13.83 -13.29
N ILE A 94 -9.31 12.82 -12.51
CA ILE A 94 -9.23 11.43 -12.96
C ILE A 94 -10.17 11.23 -14.15
N ASP A 95 -9.62 10.71 -15.24
CA ASP A 95 -10.39 10.32 -16.41
C ASP A 95 -11.08 8.97 -16.15
N TYR A 96 -12.30 9.03 -15.63
CA TYR A 96 -13.08 7.85 -15.29
C TYR A 96 -13.53 7.03 -16.50
N ASP A 97 -13.47 7.60 -17.70
CA ASP A 97 -13.76 6.86 -18.93
C ASP A 97 -12.57 5.96 -19.35
N GLN A 98 -11.36 6.22 -18.83
CA GLN A 98 -10.19 5.37 -18.98
C GLN A 98 -10.11 4.27 -17.93
N VAL A 99 -10.76 4.44 -16.79
CA VAL A 99 -10.75 3.48 -15.67
C VAL A 99 -11.73 2.35 -15.95
#